data_20794f0795fd3fbd3f8bb16b22aa0731
#
_entry.id   20794f0795fd3fbd3f8bb16b22aa0731
#
_cell.length_a   1.000
_cell.length_b   1.000
_cell.length_c   1.000
_cell.angle_alpha   90.00
_cell.angle_beta   90.00
_cell.angle_gamma   90.00
#
_symmetry.space_group_name_H-M   'P 1'
#
loop_
_entity.id
_entity.type
_entity.pdbx_description
1 polymer ?
#
loop_
_entity_poly.entity_id
_entity_poly.type
_entity_poly.pdbx_seq_one_letter_code
_entity_poly.pdbx_strand_id
1 'polypeptide(L)'
;KDGACGSCKCRKPEGTVIHGPHQEKALTAEEAAAGLVLTCCAIPQSDVVLESRNVTDESAFPIKKMPVRVAQLTKLSHDVMQVRLQLPASDVFRYHAGQYVEFLLRDGSRRAYSMANEPSAQATTPGLELHIRHMPGGKFTDHVFSVMKEKEIQRVEGPFGSFFLRDDS
;
A
#
# COMPACT_ATOMS: atom_id res chain seq x y z
N LYS A 1 -1.78 7.18 12.52
CA LYS A 1 -2.98 6.36 12.79
C LYS A 1 -3.43 6.72 14.19
N ASP A 2 -4.72 6.96 14.39
CA ASP A 2 -5.28 7.72 15.52
C ASP A 2 -6.52 7.04 16.14
N GLY A 3 -6.66 5.72 15.98
CA GLY A 3 -7.80 4.95 16.51
C GLY A 3 -9.15 5.22 15.87
N ALA A 4 -9.19 5.77 14.64
CA ALA A 4 -10.44 6.20 14.02
C ALA A 4 -11.05 5.20 13.02
N CYS A 5 -10.24 4.37 12.36
CA CYS A 5 -10.69 3.58 11.19
C CYS A 5 -10.91 2.09 11.47
N GLY A 6 -10.40 1.55 12.59
CA GLY A 6 -10.50 0.12 12.91
C GLY A 6 -9.65 -0.84 12.06
N SER A 7 -8.92 -0.38 11.05
CA SER A 7 -8.17 -1.24 10.13
C SER A 7 -7.01 -2.02 10.79
N CYS A 8 -6.57 -1.60 11.95
CA CYS A 8 -5.53 -2.27 12.74
C CYS A 8 -6.10 -3.11 13.90
N LYS A 9 -7.41 -3.40 13.87
CA LYS A 9 -8.08 -4.22 14.88
C LYS A 9 -7.59 -5.67 14.75
N CYS A 10 -7.11 -6.24 15.84
CA CYS A 10 -6.70 -7.64 15.93
C CYS A 10 -7.08 -8.25 17.28
N ARG A 11 -7.05 -9.57 17.36
CA ARG A 11 -7.32 -10.28 18.60
C ARG A 11 -6.05 -10.36 19.46
N LYS A 12 -6.21 -10.19 20.77
CA LYS A 12 -5.16 -10.32 21.78
C LYS A 12 -5.51 -11.50 22.69
N PRO A 13 -5.03 -12.73 22.39
CA PRO A 13 -5.26 -13.89 23.26
C PRO A 13 -4.54 -13.79 24.58
N GLU A 14 -3.34 -13.20 24.63
CA GLU A 14 -2.52 -13.14 25.84
C GLU A 14 -1.97 -11.73 26.08
N GLY A 15 -1.67 -11.43 27.37
CA GLY A 15 -1.09 -10.18 27.79
C GLY A 15 -2.10 -9.09 28.12
N THR A 16 -1.61 -7.97 28.65
CA THR A 16 -2.41 -6.81 29.04
C THR A 16 -2.03 -5.57 28.25
N VAL A 17 -3.03 -4.78 27.87
CA VAL A 17 -2.85 -3.49 27.18
C VAL A 17 -3.73 -2.42 27.82
N ILE A 18 -3.30 -1.18 27.72
CA ILE A 18 -4.15 -0.01 27.94
C ILE A 18 -4.62 0.46 26.57
N HIS A 19 -5.93 0.61 26.40
CA HIS A 19 -6.49 1.22 25.19
C HIS A 19 -6.29 2.73 25.25
N GLY A 20 -5.50 3.26 24.30
CA GLY A 20 -5.37 4.70 24.11
C GLY A 20 -6.64 5.32 23.52
N PRO A 21 -6.67 6.65 23.34
CA PRO A 21 -7.80 7.35 22.75
C PRO A 21 -8.18 6.75 21.38
N HIS A 22 -9.46 6.44 21.19
CA HIS A 22 -9.98 5.89 19.95
C HIS A 22 -11.48 6.20 19.81
N GLN A 23 -11.99 6.07 18.58
CA GLN A 23 -13.42 6.23 18.31
C GLN A 23 -14.15 4.90 18.56
N GLU A 24 -15.33 4.97 19.16
CA GLU A 24 -16.16 3.80 19.48
C GLU A 24 -16.48 2.96 18.23
N LYS A 25 -16.69 3.60 17.09
CA LYS A 25 -16.88 2.88 15.80
C LYS A 25 -15.65 2.05 15.35
N ALA A 26 -14.46 2.37 15.84
CA ALA A 26 -13.24 1.64 15.51
C ALA A 26 -13.01 0.46 16.47
N LEU A 27 -13.39 0.58 17.74
CA LEU A 27 -13.35 -0.47 18.76
C LEU A 27 -14.44 -0.20 19.78
N THR A 28 -15.46 -1.06 19.84
CA THR A 28 -16.51 -0.93 20.87
C THR A 28 -16.04 -1.49 22.20
N ALA A 29 -16.74 -1.11 23.29
CA ALA A 29 -16.46 -1.66 24.62
C ALA A 29 -16.65 -3.19 24.66
N GLU A 30 -17.62 -3.73 23.93
CA GLU A 30 -17.87 -5.17 23.83
C GLU A 30 -16.73 -5.90 23.10
N GLU A 31 -16.22 -5.33 22.01
CA GLU A 31 -15.07 -5.85 21.27
C GLU A 31 -13.79 -5.82 22.12
N ALA A 32 -13.56 -4.75 22.87
CA ALA A 32 -12.44 -4.64 23.80
C ALA A 32 -12.54 -5.70 24.91
N ALA A 33 -13.75 -5.93 25.48
CA ALA A 33 -14.02 -6.98 26.44
C ALA A 33 -13.83 -8.39 25.85
N ALA A 34 -14.11 -8.57 24.57
CA ALA A 34 -13.86 -9.82 23.83
C ALA A 34 -12.38 -10.04 23.45
N GLY A 35 -11.48 -9.15 23.90
CA GLY A 35 -10.05 -9.27 23.65
C GLY A 35 -9.56 -8.68 22.33
N LEU A 36 -10.35 -7.83 21.67
CA LEU A 36 -9.89 -7.09 20.49
C LEU A 36 -9.16 -5.82 20.91
N VAL A 37 -8.16 -5.44 20.12
CA VAL A 37 -7.34 -4.25 20.35
C VAL A 37 -7.07 -3.50 19.06
N LEU A 38 -6.85 -2.20 19.14
CA LEU A 38 -6.35 -1.38 18.04
C LEU A 38 -4.85 -1.18 18.22
N THR A 39 -4.03 -1.83 17.40
CA THR A 39 -2.56 -1.78 17.53
C THR A 39 -1.97 -0.39 17.33
N CYS A 40 -2.70 0.53 16.69
CA CYS A 40 -2.23 1.91 16.48
C CYS A 40 -2.32 2.79 17.75
N CYS A 41 -3.10 2.40 18.76
CA CYS A 41 -3.29 3.16 20.01
C CYS A 41 -3.25 2.31 21.29
N ALA A 42 -3.14 0.98 21.18
CA ALA A 42 -2.93 0.12 22.35
C ALA A 42 -1.50 0.26 22.88
N ILE A 43 -1.39 0.35 24.21
CA ILE A 43 -0.11 0.45 24.92
C ILE A 43 0.08 -0.85 25.71
N PRO A 44 1.06 -1.69 25.38
CA PRO A 44 1.30 -2.95 26.08
C PRO A 44 1.80 -2.67 27.52
N GLN A 45 1.27 -3.45 28.46
CA GLN A 45 1.67 -3.43 29.88
C GLN A 45 2.42 -4.70 30.31
N SER A 46 2.40 -5.72 29.45
CA SER A 46 3.13 -6.99 29.58
C SER A 46 3.54 -7.47 28.21
N ASP A 47 4.19 -8.63 28.13
CA ASP A 47 4.30 -9.35 26.88
C ASP A 47 2.90 -9.65 26.32
N VAL A 48 2.70 -9.41 25.04
CA VAL A 48 1.40 -9.48 24.39
C VAL A 48 1.48 -10.38 23.17
N VAL A 49 0.57 -11.35 23.09
CA VAL A 49 0.36 -12.13 21.88
C VAL A 49 -0.79 -11.51 21.10
N LEU A 50 -0.57 -11.29 19.80
CA LEU A 50 -1.57 -10.75 18.88
C LEU A 50 -1.82 -11.74 17.76
N GLU A 51 -3.09 -11.99 17.46
CA GLU A 51 -3.51 -12.74 16.28
C GLU A 51 -3.95 -11.74 15.19
N SER A 52 -3.26 -11.76 14.07
CA SER A 52 -3.62 -10.94 12.91
C SER A 52 -3.67 -11.79 11.66
N ARG A 53 -4.65 -11.50 10.79
CA ARG A 53 -4.73 -12.13 9.47
C ARG A 53 -3.64 -11.64 8.52
N ASN A 54 -2.98 -10.55 8.86
CA ASN A 54 -2.00 -9.84 8.04
C ASN A 54 -0.63 -9.86 8.72
N VAL A 55 -0.21 -11.00 9.23
CA VAL A 55 1.17 -11.18 9.68
C VAL A 55 2.02 -11.35 8.43
N THR A 56 2.91 -10.40 8.17
CA THR A 56 3.97 -10.56 7.17
C THR A 56 5.13 -11.23 7.89
N ASP A 57 5.46 -12.42 7.45
CA ASP A 57 6.65 -13.15 7.90
C ASP A 57 7.92 -12.65 7.17
N GLU A 58 9.04 -13.32 7.39
CA GLU A 58 10.32 -13.03 6.73
C GLU A 58 10.26 -13.17 5.20
N SER A 59 9.19 -13.74 4.64
CA SER A 59 8.94 -13.85 3.19
C SER A 59 8.37 -12.56 2.58
N ALA A 60 7.99 -11.58 3.40
CA ALA A 60 7.52 -10.29 2.89
C ALA A 60 8.62 -9.57 2.11
N PHE A 61 8.27 -9.11 0.91
CA PHE A 61 9.22 -8.35 0.11
C PHE A 61 9.56 -7.01 0.77
N PRO A 62 10.86 -6.63 0.81
CA PRO A 62 11.28 -5.40 1.48
C PRO A 62 10.67 -4.17 0.80
N ILE A 63 10.15 -3.26 1.61
CA ILE A 63 9.68 -1.96 1.12
C ILE A 63 10.89 -1.16 0.66
N LYS A 64 10.84 -0.69 -0.58
CA LYS A 64 11.88 0.12 -1.21
C LYS A 64 11.35 1.47 -1.65
N LYS A 65 12.17 2.48 -1.45
CA LYS A 65 11.95 3.82 -2.01
C LYS A 65 12.92 4.01 -3.16
N MET A 66 12.38 4.25 -4.36
CA MET A 66 13.21 4.30 -5.56
C MET A 66 12.72 5.34 -6.57
N PRO A 67 13.63 5.92 -7.37
CA PRO A 67 13.25 6.66 -8.55
C PRO A 67 12.78 5.69 -9.64
N VAL A 68 11.74 6.06 -10.35
CA VAL A 68 11.23 5.32 -11.51
C VAL A 68 11.08 6.25 -12.69
N ARG A 69 11.24 5.73 -13.90
CA ARG A 69 11.06 6.50 -15.12
C ARG A 69 9.73 6.13 -15.77
N VAL A 70 8.96 7.11 -16.17
CA VAL A 70 7.79 6.89 -17.01
C VAL A 70 8.27 6.36 -18.37
N ALA A 71 8.01 5.08 -18.63
CA ALA A 71 8.43 4.43 -19.87
C ALA A 71 7.41 4.64 -20.97
N GLN A 72 6.12 4.57 -20.64
CA GLN A 72 5.03 4.71 -21.60
C GLN A 72 3.77 5.21 -20.92
N LEU A 73 3.00 6.02 -21.67
CA LEU A 73 1.67 6.49 -21.30
C LEU A 73 0.71 6.08 -22.41
N THR A 74 -0.30 5.30 -22.08
CA THR A 74 -1.33 4.86 -23.02
C THR A 74 -2.71 5.16 -22.46
N LYS A 75 -3.48 5.94 -23.19
CA LYS A 75 -4.85 6.25 -22.80
C LYS A 75 -5.76 5.07 -23.11
N LEU A 76 -6.26 4.39 -22.09
CA LEU A 76 -7.13 3.21 -22.25
C LEU A 76 -8.60 3.60 -22.44
N SER A 77 -9.03 4.70 -21.80
CA SER A 77 -10.37 5.26 -21.96
C SER A 77 -10.32 6.77 -21.78
N HIS A 78 -11.50 7.44 -21.79
CA HIS A 78 -11.56 8.88 -21.58
C HIS A 78 -11.00 9.31 -20.20
N ASP A 79 -11.08 8.44 -19.19
CA ASP A 79 -10.70 8.70 -17.82
C ASP A 79 -9.67 7.72 -17.23
N VAL A 80 -9.11 6.79 -18.02
CA VAL A 80 -8.11 5.83 -17.56
C VAL A 80 -6.83 5.90 -18.39
N MET A 81 -5.71 6.10 -17.70
CA MET A 81 -4.36 6.08 -18.24
C MET A 81 -3.60 4.84 -17.74
N GLN A 82 -3.08 4.05 -18.67
CA GLN A 82 -2.05 3.07 -18.37
C GLN A 82 -0.70 3.79 -18.28
N VAL A 83 -0.03 3.64 -17.16
CA VAL A 83 1.30 4.19 -16.90
C VAL A 83 2.26 3.04 -16.71
N ARG A 84 3.22 2.92 -17.61
CA ARG A 84 4.33 1.96 -17.47
C ARG A 84 5.53 2.68 -16.89
N LEU A 85 6.08 2.10 -15.82
CA LEU A 85 7.23 2.63 -15.10
C LEU A 85 8.42 1.69 -15.27
N GLN A 86 9.53 2.22 -15.71
CA GLN A 86 10.81 1.53 -15.72
C GLN A 86 11.48 1.66 -14.36
N LEU A 87 11.89 0.54 -13.79
CA LEU A 87 12.64 0.46 -12.54
C LEU A 87 14.14 0.67 -12.79
N PRO A 88 14.92 1.08 -11.76
CA PRO A 88 16.39 1.10 -11.85
C PRO A 88 16.93 -0.31 -12.15
N ALA A 89 17.90 -0.42 -13.03
CA ALA A 89 18.49 -1.71 -13.41
C ALA A 89 19.23 -2.40 -12.26
N SER A 90 19.66 -1.64 -11.25
CA SER A 90 20.35 -2.13 -10.06
C SER A 90 19.43 -2.70 -8.99
N ASP A 91 18.11 -2.47 -9.10
CA ASP A 91 17.15 -2.82 -8.07
C ASP A 91 16.26 -3.98 -8.50
N VAL A 92 16.30 -5.06 -7.72
CA VAL A 92 15.29 -6.12 -7.80
C VAL A 92 14.09 -5.69 -6.97
N PHE A 93 12.98 -5.41 -7.63
CA PHE A 93 11.71 -5.08 -6.97
C PHE A 93 10.76 -6.28 -7.12
N ARG A 94 10.36 -6.84 -5.99
CA ARG A 94 9.43 -7.97 -5.93
C ARG A 94 8.15 -7.54 -5.23
N TYR A 95 7.03 -8.09 -5.66
CA TYR A 95 5.72 -7.83 -5.07
C TYR A 95 4.77 -9.01 -5.33
N HIS A 96 3.68 -9.09 -4.59
CA HIS A 96 2.58 -10.02 -4.85
C HIS A 96 1.49 -9.32 -5.69
N ALA A 97 0.81 -10.08 -6.55
CA ALA A 97 -0.33 -9.57 -7.31
C ALA A 97 -1.40 -9.01 -6.36
N GLY A 98 -1.85 -7.80 -6.60
CA GLY A 98 -2.78 -7.07 -5.72
C GLY A 98 -2.14 -6.05 -4.78
N GLN A 99 -0.81 -6.06 -4.63
CA GLN A 99 -0.11 -5.01 -3.89
C GLN A 99 -0.03 -3.70 -4.68
N TYR A 100 0.33 -2.61 -3.99
CA TYR A 100 0.38 -1.27 -4.56
C TYR A 100 1.71 -0.56 -4.24
N VAL A 101 1.97 0.50 -4.98
CA VAL A 101 3.03 1.46 -4.70
C VAL A 101 2.45 2.83 -4.38
N GLU A 102 3.19 3.63 -3.63
CA GLU A 102 2.86 5.02 -3.36
C GLU A 102 3.80 5.95 -4.11
N PHE A 103 3.23 6.86 -4.91
CA PHE A 103 3.99 7.99 -5.44
C PHE A 103 4.25 9.02 -4.34
N LEU A 104 5.48 9.46 -4.24
CA LEU A 104 5.93 10.48 -3.31
C LEU A 104 5.96 11.82 -4.04
N LEU A 105 4.97 12.66 -3.80
CA LEU A 105 4.84 13.94 -4.49
C LEU A 105 5.76 15.01 -3.87
N ARG A 106 6.05 16.06 -4.62
CA ARG A 106 6.96 17.15 -4.19
C ARG A 106 6.45 17.92 -2.97
N ASP A 107 5.14 17.95 -2.76
CA ASP A 107 4.50 18.58 -1.60
C ASP A 107 4.45 17.67 -0.36
N GLY A 108 5.11 16.52 -0.39
CA GLY A 108 5.12 15.53 0.68
C GLY A 108 3.89 14.62 0.72
N SER A 109 2.88 14.88 -0.09
CA SER A 109 1.71 14.00 -0.16
C SER A 109 2.01 12.70 -0.91
N ARG A 110 1.21 11.66 -0.65
CA ARG A 110 1.36 10.33 -1.25
C ARG A 110 0.10 9.93 -2.00
N ARG A 111 0.26 9.18 -3.06
CA ARG A 111 -0.85 8.61 -3.84
C ARG A 111 -0.58 7.15 -4.14
N ALA A 112 -1.49 6.29 -3.70
CA ALA A 112 -1.40 4.84 -3.83
C ALA A 112 -2.07 4.37 -5.12
N TYR A 113 -1.39 3.48 -5.85
CA TYR A 113 -1.92 2.80 -7.03
C TYR A 113 -1.50 1.34 -7.03
N SER A 114 -2.47 0.45 -7.25
CA SER A 114 -2.21 -0.98 -7.38
C SER A 114 -1.43 -1.28 -8.65
N MET A 115 -0.51 -2.24 -8.54
CA MET A 115 0.21 -2.77 -9.69
C MET A 115 -0.75 -3.65 -10.50
N ALA A 116 -0.84 -3.38 -11.78
CA ALA A 116 -1.77 -4.04 -12.71
C ALA A 116 -1.13 -5.18 -13.50
N ASN A 117 0.20 -5.23 -13.55
CA ASN A 117 0.91 -6.32 -14.19
C ASN A 117 1.19 -7.48 -13.21
N GLU A 118 1.32 -8.65 -13.79
CA GLU A 118 1.69 -9.86 -13.05
C GLU A 118 3.15 -9.78 -12.57
N PRO A 119 3.46 -10.19 -11.32
CA PRO A 119 4.83 -10.16 -10.80
C PRO A 119 5.83 -10.97 -11.64
N SER A 120 5.41 -12.11 -12.19
CA SER A 120 6.21 -12.96 -13.08
C SER A 120 6.56 -12.32 -14.42
N ALA A 121 5.74 -11.38 -14.90
CA ALA A 121 5.97 -10.66 -16.15
C ALA A 121 7.22 -9.76 -16.10
N GLN A 122 7.75 -9.45 -14.92
CA GLN A 122 8.98 -8.67 -14.77
C GLN A 122 10.22 -9.35 -15.40
N ALA A 123 10.21 -10.66 -15.54
CA ALA A 123 11.29 -11.39 -16.21
C ALA A 123 11.34 -11.09 -17.71
N THR A 124 10.19 -10.85 -18.35
CA THR A 124 10.06 -10.59 -19.78
C THR A 124 9.86 -9.12 -20.13
N THR A 125 9.19 -8.38 -19.25
CA THR A 125 8.92 -6.95 -19.43
C THR A 125 9.18 -6.23 -18.09
N PRO A 126 10.45 -5.89 -17.79
CA PRO A 126 10.80 -5.24 -16.53
C PRO A 126 10.05 -3.93 -16.35
N GLY A 127 9.41 -3.76 -15.19
CA GLY A 127 8.73 -2.53 -14.82
C GLY A 127 7.39 -2.75 -14.15
N LEU A 128 6.77 -1.64 -13.78
CA LEU A 128 5.45 -1.64 -13.16
C LEU A 128 4.43 -1.08 -14.15
N GLU A 129 3.26 -1.68 -14.16
CA GLU A 129 2.11 -1.19 -14.90
C GLU A 129 1.04 -0.75 -13.90
N LEU A 130 0.54 0.46 -14.09
CA LEU A 130 -0.50 1.06 -13.25
C LEU A 130 -1.64 1.55 -14.14
N HIS A 131 -2.88 1.33 -13.70
CA HIS A 131 -4.05 1.92 -14.33
C HIS A 131 -4.57 3.06 -13.44
N ILE A 132 -4.38 4.28 -13.91
CA ILE A 132 -4.70 5.49 -13.16
C ILE A 132 -5.96 6.11 -13.70
N ARG A 133 -7.01 6.15 -12.86
CA ARG A 133 -8.25 6.83 -13.20
C ARG A 133 -8.15 8.32 -12.90
N HIS A 134 -8.58 9.13 -13.83
CA HIS A 134 -8.64 10.58 -13.68
C HIS A 134 -9.68 10.97 -12.62
N MET A 135 -9.23 11.73 -11.66
CA MET A 135 -10.07 12.38 -10.66
C MET A 135 -9.93 13.88 -10.86
N PRO A 136 -10.91 14.56 -11.48
CA PRO A 136 -10.83 15.99 -11.74
C PRO A 136 -10.53 16.80 -10.46
N GLY A 137 -9.53 17.69 -10.53
CA GLY A 137 -9.02 18.42 -9.36
C GLY A 137 -8.03 17.63 -8.49
N GLY A 138 -7.75 16.38 -8.83
CA GLY A 138 -6.73 15.57 -8.16
C GLY A 138 -5.32 15.95 -8.64
N LYS A 139 -4.49 16.54 -7.77
CA LYS A 139 -3.14 17.04 -8.11
C LYS A 139 -2.32 16.06 -8.95
N PHE A 140 -2.30 14.77 -8.58
CA PHE A 140 -1.51 13.78 -9.29
C PHE A 140 -2.21 13.28 -10.55
N THR A 141 -3.50 13.04 -10.51
CA THR A 141 -4.24 12.55 -11.68
C THR A 141 -4.36 13.61 -12.76
N ASP A 142 -4.53 14.89 -12.39
CA ASP A 142 -4.48 16.00 -13.36
C ASP A 142 -3.09 16.10 -14.00
N HIS A 143 -2.00 15.91 -13.23
CA HIS A 143 -0.65 15.86 -13.76
C HIS A 143 -0.48 14.70 -14.77
N VAL A 144 -0.96 13.49 -14.43
CA VAL A 144 -0.89 12.31 -15.31
C VAL A 144 -1.61 12.54 -16.64
N PHE A 145 -2.77 13.21 -16.60
CA PHE A 145 -3.61 13.39 -17.80
C PHE A 145 -3.28 14.62 -18.65
N SER A 146 -2.58 15.61 -18.09
CA SER A 146 -2.34 16.89 -18.79
C SER A 146 -0.88 17.22 -19.02
N VAL A 147 0.03 16.80 -18.13
CA VAL A 147 1.42 17.30 -18.11
C VAL A 147 2.46 16.19 -18.17
N MET A 148 2.19 15.02 -17.55
CA MET A 148 3.15 13.93 -17.47
C MET A 148 3.61 13.47 -18.85
N LYS A 149 4.91 13.26 -18.99
CA LYS A 149 5.54 12.83 -20.24
C LYS A 149 6.37 11.56 -20.04
N GLU A 150 6.54 10.82 -21.10
CA GLU A 150 7.54 9.74 -21.15
C GLU A 150 8.92 10.28 -20.80
N LYS A 151 9.72 9.45 -20.13
CA LYS A 151 11.04 9.74 -19.57
C LYS A 151 11.02 10.62 -18.30
N GLU A 152 9.87 11.10 -17.86
CA GLU A 152 9.75 11.81 -16.58
C GLU A 152 10.15 10.90 -15.42
N ILE A 153 10.87 11.44 -14.44
CA ILE A 153 11.28 10.71 -13.23
C ILE A 153 10.28 10.99 -12.12
N GLN A 154 9.74 9.92 -11.57
CA GLN A 154 8.89 9.91 -10.40
C GLN A 154 9.59 9.20 -9.24
N ARG A 155 9.08 9.35 -8.03
CA ARG A 155 9.51 8.58 -6.86
C ARG A 155 8.38 7.71 -6.38
N VAL A 156 8.66 6.44 -6.16
CA VAL A 156 7.71 5.49 -5.58
C VAL A 156 8.29 4.80 -4.37
N GLU A 157 7.41 4.35 -3.50
CA GLU A 157 7.72 3.51 -2.36
C GLU A 157 6.77 2.31 -2.35
N GLY A 158 7.28 1.13 -2.05
CA GLY A 158 6.49 -0.10 -2.00
C GLY A 158 7.38 -1.34 -1.97
N PRO A 159 6.80 -2.54 -2.07
CA PRO A 159 5.36 -2.79 -2.21
C PRO A 159 4.61 -2.63 -0.88
N PHE A 160 3.36 -2.23 -0.95
CA PHE A 160 2.44 -2.13 0.18
C PHE A 160 1.18 -2.96 -0.08
N GLY A 161 0.44 -3.21 0.99
CA GLY A 161 -0.84 -3.90 0.96
C GLY A 161 -0.74 -5.35 1.37
N SER A 162 -1.75 -5.77 2.12
CA SER A 162 -1.93 -7.12 2.63
C SER A 162 -3.00 -7.91 1.85
N PHE A 163 -3.68 -7.23 0.92
CA PHE A 163 -4.63 -7.85 0.01
C PHE A 163 -3.90 -8.27 -1.26
N PHE A 164 -3.50 -9.53 -1.31
CA PHE A 164 -2.81 -10.12 -2.46
C PHE A 164 -3.24 -11.57 -2.65
N LEU A 165 -3.03 -12.09 -3.85
CA LEU A 165 -3.29 -13.49 -4.17
C LEU A 165 -2.37 -14.37 -3.32
N ARG A 166 -2.96 -15.35 -2.62
CA ARG A 166 -2.24 -16.37 -1.85
C ARG A 166 -2.19 -17.65 -2.65
N ASP A 167 -1.01 -18.26 -2.71
CA ASP A 167 -0.78 -19.52 -3.44
C ASP A 167 -0.95 -20.76 -2.53
N ASP A 168 -1.41 -20.55 -1.28
CA ASP A 168 -1.55 -21.56 -0.24
C ASP A 168 -2.97 -22.16 -0.15
N SER A 169 -3.59 -22.42 -1.28
CA SER A 169 -4.91 -23.08 -1.39
C SER A 169 -4.80 -24.52 -1.90
#